data_fc2d7a0b7ae779efa2c7d91fda659e6d
#
_entry.id   fc2d7a0b7ae779efa2c7d91fda659e6d
#
_cell.length_a   1.000
_cell.length_b   1.000
_cell.length_c   1.000
_cell.angle_alpha   90.00
_cell.angle_beta   90.00
_cell.angle_gamma   90.00
#
_symmetry.space_group_name_H-M   'P 1'
#
loop_
_entity.id
_entity.type
_entity.pdbx_description
1 polymer ?
#
loop_
_entity_poly.entity_id
_entity_poly.type
_entity_poly.pdbx_seq_one_letter_code
_entity_poly.pdbx_strand_id
1 'polypeptide(L)'
;MASPPDDIAASLAAYCSFISAQNRRALEIYVPFIATAVPDDLEDDDEVEELRLDGLNTLLDTNLKDLGVSDPGEILARFDELAPKIGLDGTYVMQEHEGTSEERDAIRREYLFVIEESLKRKSREDVRDSISIPEDFRALAGLVDGIVGYGLPVFRNRAHPAFWWGCRDDLCPHAGRVMTPEDLTQHAALPECWQIAGGWAPGTGPDANFSIVYSRESDEDPWKWRYTLSTLDHGLQIFERIPEVLAWYAHFRQSDEVPGPDELDANTLLFSQI
;
A
#
# COMPACT_ATOMS: atom_id res chain seq x y z
N MET A 1 -28.46 2.01 -8.35
CA MET A 1 -27.30 1.48 -7.64
C MET A 1 -26.14 1.54 -8.62
N ALA A 2 -24.99 2.07 -8.24
CA ALA A 2 -23.79 2.03 -9.07
C ALA A 2 -23.39 0.57 -9.31
N SER A 3 -22.75 0.31 -10.43
CA SER A 3 -22.13 -1.00 -10.72
C SER A 3 -20.99 -1.23 -9.70
N PRO A 4 -20.74 -2.47 -9.23
CA PRO A 4 -19.62 -2.74 -8.34
C PRO A 4 -18.27 -2.15 -8.79
N PRO A 5 -17.88 -2.22 -10.08
CA PRO A 5 -16.65 -1.56 -10.56
C PRO A 5 -16.65 -0.04 -10.41
N ASP A 6 -17.79 0.62 -10.65
CA ASP A 6 -17.89 2.09 -10.52
C ASP A 6 -17.73 2.53 -9.05
N ASP A 7 -18.24 1.75 -8.11
CA ASP A 7 -18.13 1.99 -6.67
C ASP A 7 -16.65 1.82 -6.20
N ILE A 8 -15.94 0.81 -6.71
CA ILE A 8 -14.51 0.60 -6.40
C ILE A 8 -13.66 1.74 -6.95
N ALA A 9 -13.85 2.14 -8.19
CA ALA A 9 -13.09 3.25 -8.78
C ALA A 9 -13.32 4.57 -8.03
N ALA A 10 -14.56 4.85 -7.65
CA ALA A 10 -14.88 6.05 -6.86
C ALA A 10 -14.25 6.01 -5.45
N SER A 11 -14.29 4.85 -4.79
CA SER A 11 -13.68 4.66 -3.47
C SER A 11 -12.16 4.76 -3.53
N LEU A 12 -11.54 4.20 -4.55
CA LEU A 12 -10.10 4.33 -4.79
C LEU A 12 -9.70 5.78 -5.04
N ALA A 13 -10.45 6.51 -5.87
CA ALA A 13 -10.20 7.92 -6.13
C ALA A 13 -10.31 8.79 -4.86
N ALA A 14 -11.29 8.50 -4.00
CA ALA A 14 -11.42 9.18 -2.71
C ALA A 14 -10.24 8.87 -1.78
N TYR A 15 -9.80 7.61 -1.72
CA TYR A 15 -8.62 7.18 -0.99
C TYR A 15 -7.36 7.91 -1.49
N CYS A 16 -7.08 7.88 -2.80
CA CYS A 16 -5.92 8.54 -3.39
C CYS A 16 -5.93 10.06 -3.11
N SER A 17 -7.08 10.70 -3.25
CA SER A 17 -7.22 12.14 -2.97
C SER A 17 -6.88 12.48 -1.52
N PHE A 18 -7.35 11.65 -0.57
CA PHE A 18 -7.07 11.85 0.85
C PHE A 18 -5.58 11.67 1.15
N ILE A 19 -4.97 10.57 0.73
CA ILE A 19 -3.56 10.27 0.97
C ILE A 19 -2.64 11.31 0.29
N SER A 20 -2.92 11.68 -0.95
CA SER A 20 -2.18 12.74 -1.65
C SER A 20 -2.21 14.06 -0.88
N ALA A 21 -3.37 14.45 -0.36
CA ALA A 21 -3.50 15.68 0.40
C ALA A 21 -2.67 15.65 1.70
N GLN A 22 -2.62 14.50 2.40
CA GLN A 22 -1.80 14.36 3.60
C GLN A 22 -0.30 14.40 3.27
N ASN A 23 0.13 13.65 2.27
CA ASN A 23 1.52 13.63 1.84
C ASN A 23 1.99 15.01 1.33
N ARG A 24 1.15 15.72 0.60
CA ARG A 24 1.44 17.09 0.16
C ARG A 24 1.66 18.03 1.33
N ARG A 25 0.80 17.99 2.35
CA ARG A 25 0.97 18.79 3.57
C ARG A 25 2.29 18.50 4.29
N ALA A 26 2.68 17.24 4.35
CA ALA A 26 3.97 16.86 4.92
C ALA A 26 5.13 17.47 4.09
N LEU A 27 5.09 17.33 2.76
CA LEU A 27 6.11 17.91 1.87
C LEU A 27 6.16 19.43 1.92
N GLU A 28 5.05 20.12 2.13
CA GLU A 28 5.02 21.58 2.32
C GLU A 28 5.83 22.03 3.56
N ILE A 29 6.12 21.13 4.48
CA ILE A 29 6.99 21.38 5.65
C ILE A 29 8.41 20.90 5.37
N TYR A 30 8.58 19.67 4.87
CA TYR A 30 9.90 19.09 4.65
C TYR A 30 10.70 19.77 3.52
N VAL A 31 10.06 20.05 2.40
CA VAL A 31 10.77 20.59 1.23
C VAL A 31 11.42 21.96 1.49
N PRO A 32 10.71 22.96 2.05
CA PRO A 32 11.36 24.23 2.41
C PRO A 32 12.48 24.08 3.43
N PHE A 33 12.33 23.17 4.40
CA PHE A 33 13.37 22.88 5.38
C PHE A 33 14.61 22.28 4.72
N ILE A 34 14.44 21.22 3.94
CA ILE A 34 15.54 20.56 3.19
C ILE A 34 16.23 21.56 2.25
N ALA A 35 15.47 22.37 1.52
CA ALA A 35 16.01 23.35 0.57
C ALA A 35 16.90 24.44 1.25
N THR A 36 16.73 24.65 2.54
CA THR A 36 17.51 25.66 3.31
C THR A 36 18.47 25.02 4.32
N ALA A 37 18.38 23.73 4.54
CA ALA A 37 19.25 23.04 5.48
C ALA A 37 20.71 23.09 5.03
N VAL A 38 21.60 23.42 5.95
CA VAL A 38 23.06 23.40 5.75
C VAL A 38 23.64 22.55 6.86
N PRO A 39 24.29 21.42 6.54
CA PRO A 39 24.98 20.61 7.54
C PRO A 39 26.14 21.38 8.17
N ASP A 40 26.39 21.17 9.45
CA ASP A 40 27.37 21.94 10.23
C ASP A 40 28.83 21.82 9.72
N ASP A 41 29.15 20.75 8.99
CA ASP A 41 30.53 20.41 8.59
C ASP A 41 30.82 20.59 7.08
N LEU A 42 29.89 21.17 6.29
CA LEU A 42 30.02 21.34 4.85
C LEU A 42 30.11 22.81 4.46
N GLU A 43 31.18 23.17 3.71
CA GLU A 43 31.44 24.52 3.22
C GLU A 43 31.26 24.63 1.68
N ASP A 44 31.09 23.51 0.96
CA ASP A 44 30.95 23.48 -0.49
C ASP A 44 29.48 23.50 -0.90
N ASP A 45 29.05 24.56 -1.61
CA ASP A 45 27.66 24.75 -2.02
C ASP A 45 27.16 23.62 -2.94
N ASP A 46 28.01 23.08 -3.81
CA ASP A 46 27.65 22.01 -4.75
C ASP A 46 27.40 20.69 -4.00
N GLU A 47 28.23 20.38 -2.98
CA GLU A 47 28.02 19.22 -2.11
C GLU A 47 26.75 19.35 -1.26
N VAL A 48 26.43 20.56 -0.79
CA VAL A 48 25.19 20.83 -0.05
C VAL A 48 23.95 20.63 -0.93
N GLU A 49 23.96 21.07 -2.18
CA GLU A 49 22.84 20.88 -3.10
C GLU A 49 22.61 19.39 -3.41
N GLU A 50 23.68 18.62 -3.62
CA GLU A 50 23.57 17.19 -3.84
C GLU A 50 22.99 16.47 -2.63
N LEU A 51 23.46 16.79 -1.42
CA LEU A 51 22.92 16.22 -0.17
C LEU A 51 21.45 16.55 0.08
N ARG A 52 21.00 17.75 -0.27
CA ARG A 52 19.57 18.11 -0.17
C ARG A 52 18.70 17.21 -1.05
N LEU A 53 19.13 16.97 -2.28
CA LEU A 53 18.41 16.07 -3.19
C LEU A 53 18.45 14.62 -2.70
N ASP A 54 19.60 14.16 -2.19
CA ASP A 54 19.77 12.82 -1.65
C ASP A 54 18.97 12.60 -0.36
N GLY A 55 18.89 13.62 0.49
CA GLY A 55 17.99 13.59 1.66
C GLY A 55 16.53 13.42 1.25
N LEU A 56 16.10 14.13 0.20
CA LEU A 56 14.75 13.98 -0.33
C LEU A 56 14.55 12.62 -1.03
N ASN A 57 15.54 12.11 -1.75
CA ASN A 57 15.52 10.77 -2.33
C ASN A 57 15.33 9.70 -1.26
N THR A 58 16.05 9.84 -0.15
CA THR A 58 15.94 8.96 1.01
C THR A 58 14.55 9.04 1.65
N LEU A 59 14.08 10.28 1.85
CA LEU A 59 12.76 10.55 2.40
C LEU A 59 11.66 9.85 1.59
N LEU A 60 11.78 9.85 0.27
CA LEU A 60 10.76 9.35 -0.65
C LEU A 60 11.04 7.93 -1.18
N ASP A 61 12.19 7.34 -0.81
CA ASP A 61 12.66 6.03 -1.31
C ASP A 61 12.64 5.94 -2.84
N THR A 62 13.12 6.98 -3.47
CA THR A 62 13.11 7.08 -4.93
C THR A 62 14.28 7.93 -5.40
N ASN A 63 14.78 7.64 -6.59
CA ASN A 63 15.75 8.50 -7.24
C ASN A 63 15.00 9.57 -8.06
N LEU A 64 14.89 10.75 -7.51
CA LEU A 64 14.17 11.87 -8.13
C LEU A 64 14.81 12.35 -9.44
N LYS A 65 16.13 12.15 -9.62
CA LYS A 65 16.83 12.47 -10.87
C LYS A 65 16.27 11.65 -12.05
N ASP A 66 15.87 10.40 -11.82
CA ASP A 66 15.26 9.53 -12.85
C ASP A 66 13.87 10.04 -13.28
N LEU A 67 13.23 10.85 -12.44
CA LEU A 67 11.95 11.51 -12.70
C LEU A 67 12.13 12.95 -13.24
N GLY A 68 13.37 13.35 -13.51
CA GLY A 68 13.71 14.67 -14.02
C GLY A 68 13.50 15.79 -12.99
N VAL A 69 13.69 15.49 -11.71
CA VAL A 69 13.70 16.44 -10.60
C VAL A 69 15.16 16.75 -10.26
N SER A 70 15.53 18.00 -10.28
CA SER A 70 16.89 18.46 -10.00
C SER A 70 16.98 19.39 -8.78
N ASP A 71 15.84 19.90 -8.32
CA ASP A 71 15.73 20.78 -7.16
C ASP A 71 14.62 20.29 -6.24
N PRO A 72 14.80 20.26 -4.91
CA PRO A 72 13.78 19.82 -3.96
C PRO A 72 12.43 20.52 -4.12
N GLY A 73 12.40 21.80 -4.49
CA GLY A 73 11.17 22.57 -4.68
C GLY A 73 10.32 22.11 -5.85
N GLU A 74 10.92 21.45 -6.86
CA GLU A 74 10.19 20.95 -8.03
C GLU A 74 9.17 19.87 -7.66
N ILE A 75 9.39 19.12 -6.59
CA ILE A 75 8.46 18.07 -6.20
C ILE A 75 7.09 18.63 -5.80
N LEU A 76 7.06 19.77 -5.14
CA LEU A 76 5.79 20.43 -4.80
C LEU A 76 5.13 21.05 -6.04
N ALA A 77 5.93 21.62 -6.93
CA ALA A 77 5.42 22.22 -8.16
C ALA A 77 4.83 21.17 -9.12
N ARG A 78 5.38 19.94 -9.11
CA ARG A 78 4.97 18.82 -9.96
C ARG A 78 4.26 17.71 -9.19
N PHE A 79 3.77 18.01 -7.98
CA PHE A 79 3.26 16.99 -7.07
C PHE A 79 2.20 16.07 -7.70
N ASP A 80 1.23 16.66 -8.41
CA ASP A 80 0.13 15.89 -9.02
C ASP A 80 0.60 14.94 -10.14
N GLU A 81 1.73 15.26 -10.78
CA GLU A 81 2.38 14.40 -11.78
C GLU A 81 3.20 13.27 -11.11
N LEU A 82 3.92 13.63 -10.04
CA LEU A 82 4.91 12.75 -9.40
C LEU A 82 4.29 11.81 -8.37
N ALA A 83 3.27 12.25 -7.65
CA ALA A 83 2.68 11.48 -6.55
C ALA A 83 2.27 10.05 -6.94
N PRO A 84 1.59 9.81 -8.07
CA PRO A 84 1.25 8.44 -8.49
C PRO A 84 2.48 7.59 -8.86
N LYS A 85 3.57 8.25 -9.33
CA LYS A 85 4.79 7.54 -9.77
C LYS A 85 5.63 7.04 -8.60
N ILE A 86 5.52 7.68 -7.46
CA ILE A 86 6.31 7.39 -6.25
C ILE A 86 5.46 6.96 -5.06
N GLY A 87 4.19 6.60 -5.31
CA GLY A 87 3.29 6.07 -4.28
C GLY A 87 2.75 7.08 -3.27
N LEU A 88 2.95 8.39 -3.49
CA LEU A 88 2.44 9.44 -2.60
C LEU A 88 0.92 9.67 -2.72
N ASP A 89 0.25 9.01 -3.64
CA ASP A 89 -1.20 8.90 -3.71
C ASP A 89 -1.75 7.68 -2.95
N GLY A 90 -0.86 6.93 -2.29
CA GLY A 90 -1.20 5.75 -1.52
C GLY A 90 -1.38 4.48 -2.36
N THR A 91 -1.06 4.53 -3.65
CA THR A 91 -1.14 3.36 -4.54
C THR A 91 0.22 3.00 -5.11
N TYR A 92 0.31 1.78 -5.59
CA TYR A 92 1.38 1.36 -6.48
C TYR A 92 0.80 0.92 -7.81
N VAL A 93 1.41 1.43 -8.88
CA VAL A 93 1.18 0.97 -10.24
C VAL A 93 2.55 0.72 -10.87
N MET A 94 2.75 -0.47 -11.42
CA MET A 94 4.00 -0.83 -12.10
C MET A 94 4.34 0.20 -13.17
N GLN A 95 5.53 0.78 -13.09
CA GLN A 95 5.95 1.85 -13.96
C GLN A 95 6.30 1.34 -15.38
N GLU A 96 6.28 2.23 -16.37
CA GLU A 96 6.58 1.87 -17.76
C GLU A 96 7.99 1.31 -17.96
N HIS A 97 8.97 1.73 -17.14
CA HIS A 97 10.33 1.20 -17.19
C HIS A 97 10.45 -0.22 -16.60
N GLU A 98 9.46 -0.66 -15.82
CA GLU A 98 9.36 -2.01 -15.26
C GLU A 98 8.64 -2.98 -16.23
N GLY A 99 7.91 -2.45 -17.21
CA GLY A 99 7.21 -3.23 -18.24
C GLY A 99 6.14 -2.44 -18.98
N THR A 100 5.69 -2.99 -20.09
CA THR A 100 4.60 -2.43 -20.89
C THR A 100 3.25 -2.61 -20.20
N SER A 101 2.23 -1.88 -20.64
CA SER A 101 0.86 -2.06 -20.13
C SER A 101 0.33 -3.48 -20.40
N GLU A 102 0.74 -4.10 -21.53
CA GLU A 102 0.34 -5.48 -21.86
C GLU A 102 0.99 -6.50 -20.91
N GLU A 103 2.26 -6.29 -20.54
CA GLU A 103 2.97 -7.13 -19.57
C GLU A 103 2.36 -6.98 -18.18
N ARG A 104 2.04 -5.78 -17.76
CA ARG A 104 1.34 -5.52 -16.49
C ARG A 104 0.00 -6.23 -16.43
N ASP A 105 -0.81 -6.12 -17.47
CA ASP A 105 -2.10 -6.81 -17.55
C ASP A 105 -1.94 -8.33 -17.59
N ALA A 106 -0.86 -8.83 -18.18
CA ALA A 106 -0.53 -10.26 -18.18
C ALA A 106 -0.16 -10.73 -16.76
N ILE A 107 0.67 -9.99 -16.03
CA ILE A 107 1.06 -10.28 -14.64
C ILE A 107 -0.19 -10.29 -13.74
N ARG A 108 -1.09 -9.31 -13.88
CA ARG A 108 -2.34 -9.26 -13.12
C ARG A 108 -3.24 -10.47 -13.39
N ARG A 109 -3.39 -10.84 -14.67
CA ARG A 109 -4.17 -12.03 -15.03
C ARG A 109 -3.56 -13.30 -14.49
N GLU A 110 -2.24 -13.45 -14.57
CA GLU A 110 -1.52 -14.60 -14.04
C GLU A 110 -1.67 -14.69 -12.52
N TYR A 111 -1.48 -13.58 -11.81
CA TYR A 111 -1.70 -13.51 -10.37
C TYR A 111 -3.10 -14.01 -10.00
N LEU A 112 -4.15 -13.44 -10.60
CA LEU A 112 -5.52 -13.81 -10.29
C LEU A 112 -5.80 -15.29 -10.63
N PHE A 113 -5.24 -15.78 -11.72
CA PHE A 113 -5.37 -17.19 -12.13
C PHE A 113 -4.70 -18.12 -11.11
N VAL A 114 -3.47 -17.83 -10.70
CA VAL A 114 -2.73 -18.64 -9.71
C VAL A 114 -3.44 -18.66 -8.36
N ILE A 115 -3.98 -17.52 -7.91
CA ILE A 115 -4.77 -17.45 -6.67
C ILE A 115 -6.02 -18.31 -6.79
N GLU A 116 -6.78 -18.18 -7.85
CA GLU A 116 -8.04 -18.92 -8.04
C GLU A 116 -7.83 -20.43 -8.08
N GLU A 117 -6.84 -20.90 -8.84
CA GLU A 117 -6.47 -22.32 -8.88
C GLU A 117 -5.95 -22.84 -7.52
N SER A 118 -5.23 -22.02 -6.81
CA SER A 118 -4.75 -22.38 -5.47
C SER A 118 -5.88 -22.40 -4.43
N LEU A 119 -6.85 -21.50 -4.51
CA LEU A 119 -8.06 -21.51 -3.70
C LEU A 119 -8.86 -22.80 -3.92
N LYS A 120 -9.13 -23.18 -5.18
CA LYS A 120 -9.81 -24.45 -5.51
C LYS A 120 -9.10 -25.67 -4.92
N ARG A 121 -7.78 -25.65 -4.87
CA ARG A 121 -6.97 -26.77 -4.35
C ARG A 121 -6.90 -26.82 -2.82
N LYS A 122 -6.77 -25.65 -2.15
CA LYS A 122 -6.47 -25.56 -0.71
C LYS A 122 -7.68 -25.32 0.17
N SER A 123 -8.80 -24.84 -0.40
CA SER A 123 -10.03 -24.60 0.35
C SER A 123 -10.73 -25.90 0.75
N ARG A 124 -11.66 -25.78 1.69
CA ARG A 124 -12.53 -26.89 2.11
C ARG A 124 -13.19 -27.56 0.92
N GLU A 125 -13.36 -28.85 0.99
CA GLU A 125 -13.88 -29.68 -0.10
C GLU A 125 -15.30 -29.27 -0.53
N ASP A 126 -16.14 -28.87 0.43
CA ASP A 126 -17.53 -28.50 0.20
C ASP A 126 -17.72 -27.17 -0.57
N VAL A 127 -16.66 -26.35 -0.72
CA VAL A 127 -16.71 -25.06 -1.43
C VAL A 127 -15.82 -25.00 -2.68
N ARG A 128 -14.98 -25.99 -2.95
CA ARG A 128 -13.95 -25.95 -4.02
C ARG A 128 -14.50 -25.63 -5.40
N ASP A 129 -15.68 -26.15 -5.71
CA ASP A 129 -16.29 -25.96 -7.03
C ASP A 129 -16.98 -24.60 -7.18
N SER A 130 -17.25 -23.91 -6.08
CA SER A 130 -17.98 -22.63 -6.06
C SER A 130 -17.10 -21.44 -5.66
N ILE A 131 -15.91 -21.68 -5.10
CA ILE A 131 -15.04 -20.62 -4.64
C ILE A 131 -14.38 -19.89 -5.82
N SER A 132 -14.48 -18.58 -5.83
CA SER A 132 -13.82 -17.71 -6.83
C SER A 132 -13.35 -16.44 -6.12
N ILE A 133 -12.39 -15.74 -6.73
CA ILE A 133 -11.92 -14.44 -6.22
C ILE A 133 -13.08 -13.44 -6.17
N PRO A 134 -13.24 -12.66 -5.06
CA PRO A 134 -14.28 -11.63 -4.95
C PRO A 134 -14.20 -10.62 -6.12
N GLU A 135 -15.36 -10.24 -6.64
CA GLU A 135 -15.44 -9.33 -7.79
C GLU A 135 -14.89 -7.93 -7.49
N ASP A 136 -15.10 -7.43 -6.27
CA ASP A 136 -14.59 -6.12 -5.84
C ASP A 136 -13.07 -6.10 -5.71
N PHE A 137 -12.45 -7.20 -5.21
CA PHE A 137 -10.99 -7.34 -5.24
C PHE A 137 -10.46 -7.44 -6.67
N ARG A 138 -11.11 -8.22 -7.52
CA ARG A 138 -10.75 -8.32 -8.94
C ARG A 138 -10.83 -6.95 -9.65
N ALA A 139 -11.84 -6.16 -9.33
CA ALA A 139 -11.99 -4.80 -9.84
C ALA A 139 -10.86 -3.88 -9.34
N LEU A 140 -10.52 -3.94 -8.05
CA LEU A 140 -9.40 -3.16 -7.48
C LEU A 140 -8.06 -3.55 -8.13
N ALA A 141 -7.78 -4.85 -8.24
CA ALA A 141 -6.55 -5.35 -8.88
C ALA A 141 -6.47 -5.03 -10.39
N GLY A 142 -7.57 -4.68 -11.02
CA GLY A 142 -7.61 -4.15 -12.38
C GLY A 142 -7.21 -2.67 -12.49
N LEU A 143 -7.27 -1.92 -11.39
CA LEU A 143 -6.97 -0.49 -11.37
C LEU A 143 -5.55 -0.17 -10.90
N VAL A 144 -5.07 -0.89 -9.87
CA VAL A 144 -3.76 -0.67 -9.25
C VAL A 144 -3.06 -2.00 -8.99
N ASP A 145 -1.75 -1.97 -8.78
CA ASP A 145 -0.93 -3.15 -8.47
C ASP A 145 -0.68 -3.31 -6.96
N GLY A 146 -1.04 -2.30 -6.17
CA GLY A 146 -0.98 -2.33 -4.73
C GLY A 146 -1.56 -1.07 -4.07
N ILE A 147 -1.80 -1.18 -2.77
CA ILE A 147 -2.18 -0.08 -1.89
C ILE A 147 -1.05 0.06 -0.86
N VAL A 148 -0.38 1.21 -0.85
CA VAL A 148 0.81 1.44 -0.04
C VAL A 148 0.58 2.30 1.21
N GLY A 149 -0.60 2.90 1.35
CA GLY A 149 -0.92 3.73 2.49
C GLY A 149 -0.18 5.06 2.52
N TYR A 150 0.20 5.48 3.73
CA TYR A 150 0.93 6.73 3.91
C TYR A 150 2.39 6.61 3.51
N GLY A 151 2.90 7.64 2.81
CA GLY A 151 4.32 7.80 2.57
C GLY A 151 5.01 8.66 3.65
N LEU A 152 4.30 9.64 4.21
CA LEU A 152 4.82 10.64 5.13
C LEU A 152 3.88 10.81 6.34
N PRO A 153 4.38 11.21 7.51
CA PRO A 153 5.75 11.53 7.88
C PRO A 153 6.67 10.31 8.06
N VAL A 154 7.96 10.52 7.84
CA VAL A 154 9.00 9.49 7.73
C VAL A 154 9.47 8.90 9.05
N PHE A 155 9.24 9.56 10.17
CA PHE A 155 9.72 9.04 11.47
C PHE A 155 9.22 7.66 11.81
N ARG A 156 8.28 7.20 11.05
CA ARG A 156 7.70 5.89 11.22
C ARG A 156 8.05 5.12 10.00
N ASN A 157 8.61 3.95 10.24
CA ASN A 157 8.93 3.01 9.19
C ASN A 157 7.92 3.13 8.08
N ARG A 158 8.39 3.44 6.88
CA ARG A 158 7.55 3.55 5.70
C ARG A 158 6.52 2.47 5.71
N ALA A 159 5.29 2.82 5.47
CA ALA A 159 4.27 1.83 5.23
C ALA A 159 4.73 1.00 4.04
N HIS A 160 5.24 -0.20 4.30
CA HIS A 160 5.36 -1.16 3.23
C HIS A 160 3.97 -1.39 2.64
N PRO A 161 3.87 -1.77 1.36
CA PRO A 161 2.59 -2.06 0.74
C PRO A 161 1.77 -2.97 1.63
N ALA A 162 0.65 -2.50 2.14
CA ALA A 162 -0.26 -3.32 2.92
C ALA A 162 -0.93 -4.36 2.02
N PHE A 163 -1.17 -3.97 0.78
CA PHE A 163 -1.79 -4.82 -0.23
C PHE A 163 -0.95 -4.72 -1.49
N TRP A 164 -0.20 -5.75 -1.78
CA TRP A 164 0.66 -5.81 -2.94
C TRP A 164 0.31 -7.03 -3.78
N TRP A 165 -0.10 -6.81 -5.00
CA TRP A 165 -0.42 -7.84 -5.98
C TRP A 165 0.06 -7.40 -7.36
N GLY A 166 0.28 -8.35 -8.24
CA GLY A 166 0.74 -8.06 -9.60
C GLY A 166 2.20 -7.61 -9.71
N CYS A 167 2.99 -7.74 -8.64
CA CYS A 167 4.43 -7.52 -8.71
C CYS A 167 5.17 -8.81 -9.12
N ARG A 168 6.41 -8.64 -9.56
CA ARG A 168 7.29 -9.78 -9.87
C ARG A 168 7.64 -10.54 -8.59
N ASP A 169 7.85 -11.84 -8.71
CA ASP A 169 8.17 -12.76 -7.60
C ASP A 169 9.38 -12.33 -6.77
N ASP A 170 10.34 -11.61 -7.38
CA ASP A 170 11.54 -11.10 -6.74
C ASP A 170 11.26 -9.92 -5.79
N LEU A 171 10.20 -9.15 -6.04
CA LEU A 171 9.84 -7.98 -5.21
C LEU A 171 8.83 -8.34 -4.10
N CYS A 172 7.99 -9.35 -4.32
CA CYS A 172 6.93 -9.72 -3.39
C CYS A 172 6.68 -11.24 -3.34
N PRO A 173 7.63 -12.03 -2.84
CA PRO A 173 7.55 -13.50 -2.87
C PRO A 173 6.37 -14.07 -2.08
N HIS A 174 5.70 -13.24 -1.27
CA HIS A 174 4.57 -13.65 -0.43
C HIS A 174 3.24 -13.06 -0.87
N ALA A 175 3.23 -12.16 -1.86
CA ALA A 175 1.99 -11.64 -2.41
C ALA A 175 1.19 -12.79 -3.02
N GLY A 176 -0.02 -12.97 -2.55
CA GLY A 176 -0.88 -14.03 -3.06
C GLY A 176 -0.67 -15.41 -2.42
N ARG A 177 -0.08 -15.49 -1.25
CA ARG A 177 -0.01 -16.77 -0.53
C ARG A 177 -1.40 -17.25 -0.15
N VAL A 178 -1.90 -18.23 -0.90
CA VAL A 178 -3.12 -18.96 -0.52
C VAL A 178 -2.80 -19.93 0.60
N MET A 179 -3.59 -19.90 1.65
CA MET A 179 -3.43 -20.70 2.85
C MET A 179 -4.53 -21.75 2.98
N THR A 180 -4.25 -22.83 3.72
CA THR A 180 -5.30 -23.73 4.19
C THR A 180 -6.17 -23.02 5.24
N PRO A 181 -7.39 -23.51 5.52
CA PRO A 181 -8.21 -22.95 6.59
C PRO A 181 -7.50 -22.87 7.94
N GLU A 182 -6.71 -23.89 8.29
CA GLU A 182 -5.95 -23.98 9.53
C GLU A 182 -4.83 -22.93 9.59
N ASP A 183 -4.06 -22.80 8.50
CA ASP A 183 -2.99 -21.79 8.40
C ASP A 183 -3.55 -20.36 8.48
N LEU A 184 -4.70 -20.11 7.83
CA LEU A 184 -5.37 -18.81 7.88
C LEU A 184 -5.82 -18.42 9.29
N THR A 185 -6.39 -19.37 10.03
CA THR A 185 -6.83 -19.13 11.41
C THR A 185 -5.67 -18.71 12.29
N GLN A 186 -4.48 -19.30 12.07
CA GLN A 186 -3.27 -18.96 12.83
C GLN A 186 -2.67 -17.61 12.37
N HIS A 187 -2.69 -17.34 11.06
CA HIS A 187 -2.06 -16.15 10.49
C HIS A 187 -2.83 -14.85 10.78
N ALA A 188 -4.15 -14.88 10.65
CA ALA A 188 -4.98 -13.67 10.64
C ALA A 188 -5.66 -13.37 11.99
N ALA A 189 -5.36 -14.13 13.05
CA ALA A 189 -5.97 -13.98 14.38
C ALA A 189 -7.52 -13.88 14.31
N LEU A 190 -8.13 -14.73 13.47
CA LEU A 190 -9.57 -14.69 13.17
C LEU A 190 -10.42 -15.07 14.37
N PRO A 191 -11.70 -14.66 14.45
CA PRO A 191 -12.59 -15.06 15.51
C PRO A 191 -12.74 -16.59 15.60
N GLU A 192 -12.61 -17.15 16.79
CA GLU A 192 -12.70 -18.60 17.02
C GLU A 192 -14.04 -19.20 16.59
N CYS A 193 -15.10 -18.40 16.57
CA CYS A 193 -16.42 -18.85 16.14
C CYS A 193 -16.58 -18.96 14.62
N TRP A 194 -15.62 -18.46 13.84
CA TRP A 194 -15.72 -18.54 12.39
C TRP A 194 -15.33 -19.90 11.85
N GLN A 195 -16.12 -20.38 10.92
CA GLN A 195 -15.75 -21.48 10.05
C GLN A 195 -15.05 -20.89 8.81
N ILE A 196 -13.81 -21.30 8.60
CA ILE A 196 -13.00 -20.83 7.48
C ILE A 196 -13.05 -21.86 6.35
N ALA A 197 -13.34 -21.42 5.16
CA ALA A 197 -13.34 -22.28 3.97
C ALA A 197 -12.05 -22.17 3.16
N GLY A 198 -11.45 -20.99 3.10
CA GLY A 198 -10.22 -20.72 2.36
C GLY A 198 -9.94 -19.23 2.34
N GLY A 199 -8.82 -18.85 1.72
CA GLY A 199 -8.42 -17.46 1.59
C GLY A 199 -6.93 -17.30 1.30
N TRP A 200 -6.48 -16.06 1.26
CA TRP A 200 -5.07 -15.74 1.04
C TRP A 200 -4.68 -14.40 1.69
N ALA A 201 -3.38 -14.18 1.83
CA ALA A 201 -2.83 -12.92 2.26
C ALA A 201 -2.27 -12.17 1.04
N PRO A 202 -2.95 -11.17 0.49
CA PRO A 202 -2.47 -10.41 -0.66
C PRO A 202 -1.35 -9.43 -0.31
N GLY A 203 -1.07 -9.22 0.96
CA GLY A 203 0.01 -8.35 1.39
C GLY A 203 0.19 -8.33 2.90
N THR A 204 1.35 -7.83 3.30
CA THR A 204 1.72 -7.58 4.69
C THR A 204 2.48 -6.26 4.76
N GLY A 205 2.42 -5.60 5.90
CA GLY A 205 3.23 -4.45 6.20
C GLY A 205 3.82 -4.58 7.60
N PRO A 206 4.75 -3.71 8.00
CA PRO A 206 5.35 -3.76 9.33
C PRO A 206 4.30 -3.64 10.44
N ASP A 207 3.19 -3.02 10.16
CA ASP A 207 2.15 -2.71 11.13
C ASP A 207 0.81 -3.38 10.82
N ALA A 208 0.68 -4.07 9.71
CA ALA A 208 -0.59 -4.69 9.31
C ALA A 208 -0.39 -5.99 8.52
N ASN A 209 -1.21 -6.98 8.84
CA ASN A 209 -1.41 -8.18 8.02
C ASN A 209 -2.79 -8.11 7.38
N PHE A 210 -2.84 -8.23 6.06
CA PHE A 210 -4.08 -8.27 5.32
C PHE A 210 -4.39 -9.68 4.86
N SER A 211 -5.65 -10.12 5.07
CA SER A 211 -6.12 -11.40 4.57
C SER A 211 -7.51 -11.26 3.95
N ILE A 212 -7.74 -12.01 2.90
CA ILE A 212 -9.05 -12.17 2.26
C ILE A 212 -9.53 -13.57 2.58
N VAL A 213 -10.64 -13.66 3.31
CA VAL A 213 -11.09 -14.90 3.96
C VAL A 213 -12.50 -15.24 3.53
N TYR A 214 -12.69 -16.46 3.04
CA TYR A 214 -14.01 -17.03 2.76
C TYR A 214 -14.50 -17.79 3.98
N SER A 215 -15.48 -17.22 4.66
CA SER A 215 -15.91 -17.69 6.00
C SER A 215 -17.40 -17.57 6.23
N ARG A 216 -17.89 -18.25 7.26
CA ARG A 216 -19.24 -18.11 7.81
C ARG A 216 -19.19 -18.22 9.34
N GLU A 217 -20.22 -17.75 10.02
CA GLU A 217 -20.28 -17.75 11.48
C GLU A 217 -20.92 -19.03 12.03
N SER A 218 -21.86 -19.59 11.29
CA SER A 218 -22.53 -20.85 11.64
C SER A 218 -22.81 -21.70 10.40
N ASP A 219 -23.26 -22.95 10.62
CA ASP A 219 -23.64 -23.85 9.52
C ASP A 219 -24.87 -23.37 8.73
N GLU A 220 -25.68 -22.52 9.34
CA GLU A 220 -26.89 -21.96 8.73
C GLU A 220 -26.60 -20.72 7.88
N ASP A 221 -25.42 -20.11 8.06
CA ASP A 221 -25.05 -18.90 7.36
C ASP A 221 -24.44 -19.20 5.98
N PRO A 222 -24.67 -18.32 5.00
CA PRO A 222 -24.00 -18.43 3.72
C PRO A 222 -22.52 -18.14 3.87
N TRP A 223 -21.71 -18.81 3.08
CA TRP A 223 -20.32 -18.47 2.90
C TRP A 223 -20.20 -17.08 2.27
N LYS A 224 -19.31 -16.21 2.82
CA LYS A 224 -19.04 -14.88 2.28
C LYS A 224 -17.56 -14.55 2.36
N TRP A 225 -17.14 -13.70 1.44
CA TRP A 225 -15.82 -13.09 1.49
C TRP A 225 -15.80 -12.00 2.58
N ARG A 226 -14.69 -11.94 3.30
CA ARG A 226 -14.37 -10.90 4.27
C ARG A 226 -12.94 -10.45 4.09
N TYR A 227 -12.71 -9.17 4.29
CA TYR A 227 -11.40 -8.54 4.27
C TYR A 227 -10.99 -8.29 5.71
N THR A 228 -9.85 -8.83 6.12
CA THR A 228 -9.38 -8.70 7.49
C THR A 228 -8.05 -7.98 7.53
N LEU A 229 -7.93 -7.01 8.41
CA LEU A 229 -6.71 -6.28 8.72
C LEU A 229 -6.39 -6.51 10.20
N SER A 230 -5.28 -7.14 10.48
CA SER A 230 -4.75 -7.26 11.84
C SER A 230 -3.60 -6.29 12.01
N THR A 231 -3.71 -5.39 12.98
CA THR A 231 -2.68 -4.40 13.28
C THR A 231 -2.28 -4.49 14.76
N LEU A 232 -1.06 -4.09 15.08
CA LEU A 232 -0.56 -4.10 16.46
C LEU A 232 -1.37 -3.16 17.36
N ASP A 233 -1.69 -1.97 16.87
CA ASP A 233 -2.31 -0.91 17.66
C ASP A 233 -3.84 -0.92 17.63
N HIS A 234 -4.46 -1.42 16.56
CA HIS A 234 -5.91 -1.40 16.37
C HIS A 234 -6.58 -2.78 16.39
N GLY A 235 -5.78 -3.84 16.59
CA GLY A 235 -6.28 -5.21 16.59
C GLY A 235 -6.83 -5.65 15.23
N LEU A 236 -7.77 -6.58 15.26
CA LEU A 236 -8.41 -7.13 14.06
C LEU A 236 -9.57 -6.24 13.61
N GLN A 237 -9.50 -5.78 12.38
CA GLN A 237 -10.57 -5.11 11.65
C GLN A 237 -11.16 -6.06 10.61
N ILE A 238 -12.46 -6.03 10.43
CA ILE A 238 -13.20 -6.92 9.53
C ILE A 238 -14.12 -6.09 8.64
N PHE A 239 -14.06 -6.31 7.34
CA PHE A 239 -14.87 -5.60 6.35
C PHE A 239 -15.52 -6.59 5.39
N GLU A 240 -16.66 -6.25 4.86
CA GLU A 240 -17.37 -7.06 3.84
C GLU A 240 -17.04 -6.61 2.41
N ARG A 241 -16.49 -5.40 2.23
CA ARG A 241 -16.27 -4.79 0.91
C ARG A 241 -14.98 -3.98 0.86
N ILE A 242 -14.34 -3.95 -0.30
CA ILE A 242 -13.14 -3.13 -0.56
C ILE A 242 -13.34 -1.64 -0.27
N PRO A 243 -14.48 -0.97 -0.61
CA PRO A 243 -14.70 0.42 -0.25
C PRO A 243 -14.55 0.71 1.25
N GLU A 244 -14.97 -0.22 2.10
CA GLU A 244 -14.84 -0.09 3.56
C GLU A 244 -13.38 -0.19 4.00
N VAL A 245 -12.62 -1.11 3.38
CA VAL A 245 -11.17 -1.25 3.59
C VAL A 245 -10.46 0.05 3.23
N LEU A 246 -10.71 0.59 2.04
CA LEU A 246 -10.08 1.82 1.57
C LEU A 246 -10.43 3.01 2.46
N ALA A 247 -11.70 3.15 2.86
CA ALA A 247 -12.14 4.21 3.75
C ALA A 247 -11.46 4.14 5.13
N TRP A 248 -11.34 2.94 5.70
CA TRP A 248 -10.65 2.75 6.98
C TRP A 248 -9.15 3.00 6.83
N TYR A 249 -8.53 2.44 5.79
CA TYR A 249 -7.09 2.52 5.57
C TYR A 249 -6.63 3.94 5.24
N ALA A 250 -7.47 4.75 4.60
CA ALA A 250 -7.23 6.18 4.39
C ALA A 250 -7.03 6.94 5.71
N HIS A 251 -7.69 6.51 6.77
CA HIS A 251 -7.60 7.15 8.08
C HIS A 251 -6.71 6.40 9.08
N PHE A 252 -6.16 5.28 8.67
CA PHE A 252 -5.19 4.54 9.47
C PHE A 252 -3.95 5.41 9.72
N ARG A 253 -3.64 5.68 10.99
CA ARG A 253 -2.59 6.60 11.42
C ARG A 253 -2.80 8.08 11.07
N GLN A 254 -4.02 8.51 10.82
CA GLN A 254 -4.31 9.93 10.59
C GLN A 254 -3.89 10.83 11.76
N SER A 255 -3.79 10.27 12.97
CA SER A 255 -3.32 10.97 14.17
C SER A 255 -1.82 11.21 14.21
N ASP A 256 -1.07 10.70 13.25
CA ASP A 256 0.35 10.94 13.15
C ASP A 256 0.58 12.40 12.73
N GLU A 257 0.96 13.23 13.68
CA GLU A 257 1.21 14.63 13.43
C GLU A 257 2.45 14.80 12.55
N VAL A 258 2.33 15.65 11.53
CA VAL A 258 3.49 16.10 10.78
C VAL A 258 4.27 17.04 11.70
N PRO A 259 5.57 16.83 11.95
CA PRO A 259 6.35 17.69 12.83
C PRO A 259 6.39 19.11 12.31
N GLY A 260 6.39 20.05 13.24
CA GLY A 260 6.66 21.45 12.92
C GLY A 260 8.09 21.66 12.40
N PRO A 261 8.35 22.75 11.67
CA PRO A 261 9.71 23.04 11.18
C PRO A 261 10.77 23.08 12.30
N ASP A 262 10.38 23.49 13.51
CA ASP A 262 11.27 23.57 14.67
C ASP A 262 11.63 22.20 15.28
N GLU A 263 10.94 21.15 14.88
CA GLU A 263 11.16 19.76 15.31
C GLU A 263 12.00 18.98 14.31
N LEU A 264 12.31 19.57 13.15
CA LEU A 264 13.13 18.95 12.12
C LEU A 264 14.62 19.20 12.41
N ASP A 265 15.42 18.17 12.23
CA ASP A 265 16.87 18.22 12.35
C ASP A 265 17.51 17.95 10.97
N ALA A 266 18.35 18.91 10.51
CA ALA A 266 19.02 18.82 9.22
C ALA A 266 19.90 17.58 9.12
N ASN A 267 20.65 17.26 10.18
CA ASN A 267 21.54 16.10 10.16
C ASN A 267 20.73 14.79 10.04
N THR A 268 19.63 14.68 10.76
CA THR A 268 18.74 13.51 10.65
C THR A 268 18.13 13.37 9.28
N LEU A 269 17.68 14.47 8.64
CA LEU A 269 17.01 14.41 7.34
C LEU A 269 17.98 14.26 6.17
N LEU A 270 19.18 14.81 6.25
CA LEU A 270 20.16 14.77 5.16
C LEU A 270 21.13 13.58 5.28
N PHE A 271 21.36 13.05 6.48
CA PHE A 271 22.35 11.99 6.72
C PHE A 271 21.80 10.70 7.32
N SER A 272 20.49 10.52 7.48
CA SER A 272 19.92 9.31 8.11
C SER A 272 20.05 8.03 7.26
N GLN A 273 21.22 7.83 6.67
CA GLN A 273 21.63 6.61 5.98
C GLN A 273 22.90 5.98 6.57
N ILE A 274 23.14 6.06 7.84
CA ILE A 274 24.25 5.29 8.41
C ILE A 274 23.73 4.36 9.50
#